data_85cda3c5259f0f4ef759687b2b21aa40
#
_entry.id   85cda3c5259f0f4ef759687b2b21aa40
#
_cell.length_a   1.000
_cell.length_b   1.000
_cell.length_c   1.000
_cell.angle_alpha   90.00
_cell.angle_beta   90.00
_cell.angle_gamma   90.00
#
_symmetry.space_group_name_H-M   'P 1'
#
loop_
_entity.id
_entity.type
_entity.pdbx_description
1 polymer ?
#
loop_
_entity_poly.entity_id
_entity_poly.type
_entity_poly.pdbx_seq_one_letter_code
_entity_poly.pdbx_strand_id
1 'polypeptide(L)'
;MDSLNPESPVVAEPPVMPGPRVWKFWGTTFWGFVVFIGMLVGQFAVVIWFLLRQDEPINWGTFGDAVTTIVSNGLTMSLSVVTGLPAVLAVLWVAIRIKRAGFADYLALRSFSWANLAIGVVALFVLVMGWDALSRMTGREVEPGFMGDVLKTARADNALWLLVIAFCVAAPITEELFARGFLYRGWSESFLRVPGAIILSSLLWTGMHLQYNWYFLGEVFSIGVLLGYLRHRSNSTWLTIILHGLNNLGAVVQTILLTSS
;
A
#
# COMPACT_ATOMS: atom_id res chain seq x y z
N MET A 1 -58.16 -49.78 11.87
CA MET A 1 -58.04 -48.32 12.21
C MET A 1 -56.59 -47.96 12.01
N ASP A 2 -56.22 -47.64 10.77
CA ASP A 2 -54.85 -47.19 10.46
C ASP A 2 -54.74 -45.68 10.78
N SER A 3 -53.90 -45.36 11.76
CA SER A 3 -53.57 -44.00 12.09
C SER A 3 -52.60 -43.45 11.01
N LEU A 4 -53.13 -42.64 10.14
CA LEU A 4 -52.33 -41.82 9.21
C LEU A 4 -51.45 -40.89 10.03
N ASN A 5 -50.14 -41.17 10.01
CA ASN A 5 -49.11 -40.28 10.59
C ASN A 5 -48.93 -39.15 9.58
N PRO A 6 -49.23 -37.88 9.92
CA PRO A 6 -48.99 -36.78 8.97
C PRO A 6 -47.49 -36.64 8.78
N GLU A 7 -47.00 -36.78 7.54
CA GLU A 7 -45.63 -36.51 7.16
C GLU A 7 -45.28 -35.09 7.60
N SER A 8 -44.23 -34.96 8.39
CA SER A 8 -43.70 -33.66 8.80
C SER A 8 -43.31 -32.87 7.55
N PRO A 9 -43.65 -31.57 7.43
CA PRO A 9 -43.31 -30.80 6.28
C PRO A 9 -41.78 -30.79 6.06
N VAL A 10 -41.36 -31.22 4.89
CA VAL A 10 -39.94 -31.12 4.45
C VAL A 10 -39.56 -29.65 4.44
N VAL A 11 -38.84 -29.22 5.46
CA VAL A 11 -38.26 -27.86 5.49
C VAL A 11 -37.20 -27.81 4.39
N ALA A 12 -37.47 -27.08 3.32
CA ALA A 12 -36.52 -26.87 2.25
C ALA A 12 -35.23 -26.26 2.84
N GLU A 13 -34.09 -26.91 2.64
CA GLU A 13 -32.82 -26.35 3.04
C GLU A 13 -32.63 -24.96 2.35
N PRO A 14 -32.19 -23.93 3.10
CA PRO A 14 -31.95 -22.63 2.51
C PRO A 14 -30.91 -22.75 1.39
N PRO A 15 -31.08 -22.04 0.26
CA PRO A 15 -30.17 -22.13 -0.87
C PRO A 15 -28.74 -21.80 -0.43
N VAL A 16 -27.80 -22.72 -0.71
CA VAL A 16 -26.38 -22.53 -0.42
C VAL A 16 -25.90 -21.31 -1.21
N MET A 17 -25.67 -20.21 -0.50
CA MET A 17 -25.14 -18.97 -1.13
C MET A 17 -23.78 -19.27 -1.75
N PRO A 18 -23.56 -18.94 -3.03
CA PRO A 18 -22.26 -19.14 -3.64
C PRO A 18 -21.19 -18.39 -2.87
N GLY A 19 -20.09 -19.05 -2.55
CA GLY A 19 -18.97 -18.47 -1.81
C GLY A 19 -18.40 -17.21 -2.52
N PRO A 20 -17.57 -16.42 -1.81
CA PRO A 20 -17.08 -15.16 -2.31
C PRO A 20 -16.32 -15.35 -3.65
N ARG A 21 -16.71 -14.58 -4.67
CA ARG A 21 -16.10 -14.61 -5.99
C ARG A 21 -14.77 -13.86 -6.00
N VAL A 22 -13.72 -14.51 -5.50
CA VAL A 22 -12.38 -13.93 -5.43
C VAL A 22 -11.43 -14.58 -6.44
N TRP A 23 -10.40 -13.85 -6.84
CA TRP A 23 -9.22 -14.41 -7.50
C TRP A 23 -8.45 -15.25 -6.46
N LYS A 24 -8.15 -16.49 -6.78
CA LYS A 24 -7.22 -17.29 -5.97
C LYS A 24 -5.78 -16.97 -6.36
N PHE A 25 -4.80 -17.72 -5.89
CA PHE A 25 -3.37 -17.43 -6.01
C PHE A 25 -2.96 -16.91 -7.40
N TRP A 26 -3.11 -17.72 -8.44
CA TRP A 26 -2.63 -17.38 -9.79
C TRP A 26 -3.35 -16.18 -10.40
N GLY A 27 -4.66 -16.10 -10.23
CA GLY A 27 -5.42 -14.95 -10.74
C GLY A 27 -5.09 -13.66 -9.98
N THR A 28 -4.89 -13.73 -8.66
CA THR A 28 -4.45 -12.58 -7.84
C THR A 28 -3.05 -12.14 -8.23
N THR A 29 -2.12 -13.08 -8.44
CA THR A 29 -0.75 -12.79 -8.86
C THR A 29 -0.72 -12.14 -10.24
N PHE A 30 -1.46 -12.68 -11.20
CA PHE A 30 -1.56 -12.09 -12.54
C PHE A 30 -2.11 -10.66 -12.50
N TRP A 31 -3.27 -10.47 -11.87
CA TRP A 31 -3.87 -9.14 -11.77
C TRP A 31 -3.04 -8.20 -10.89
N GLY A 32 -2.38 -8.72 -9.86
CA GLY A 32 -1.43 -7.96 -9.06
C GLY A 32 -0.27 -7.41 -9.88
N PHE A 33 0.27 -8.21 -10.81
CA PHE A 33 1.27 -7.74 -11.76
C PHE A 33 0.71 -6.65 -12.70
N VAL A 34 -0.51 -6.81 -13.21
CA VAL A 34 -1.16 -5.79 -14.06
C VAL A 34 -1.41 -4.49 -13.29
N VAL A 35 -1.83 -4.58 -12.01
CA VAL A 35 -1.99 -3.40 -11.12
C VAL A 35 -0.65 -2.69 -10.94
N PHE A 36 0.43 -3.44 -10.67
CA PHE A 36 1.77 -2.88 -10.51
C PHE A 36 2.25 -2.18 -11.79
N ILE A 37 2.06 -2.78 -12.97
CA ILE A 37 2.37 -2.13 -14.25
C ILE A 37 1.51 -0.88 -14.45
N GLY A 38 0.22 -0.92 -14.14
CA GLY A 38 -0.66 0.25 -14.21
C GLY A 38 -0.17 1.40 -13.32
N MET A 39 0.27 1.08 -12.10
CA MET A 39 0.87 2.05 -11.17
C MET A 39 2.12 2.69 -11.78
N LEU A 40 3.04 1.87 -12.31
CA LEU A 40 4.27 2.36 -12.96
C LEU A 40 3.95 3.26 -14.16
N VAL A 41 2.99 2.87 -15.00
CA VAL A 41 2.56 3.68 -16.16
C VAL A 41 2.07 5.05 -15.69
N GLY A 42 1.24 5.11 -14.64
CA GLY A 42 0.76 6.37 -14.08
C GLY A 42 1.88 7.25 -13.52
N GLN A 43 2.84 6.65 -12.83
CA GLN A 43 4.00 7.35 -12.26
C GLN A 43 4.98 7.84 -13.33
N PHE A 44 5.35 6.98 -14.27
CA PHE A 44 6.29 7.33 -15.33
C PHE A 44 5.73 8.34 -16.34
N ALA A 45 4.40 8.43 -16.50
CA ALA A 45 3.80 9.46 -17.33
C ALA A 45 4.21 10.88 -16.88
N VAL A 46 4.33 11.11 -15.57
CA VAL A 46 4.80 12.38 -14.99
C VAL A 46 6.29 12.58 -15.26
N VAL A 47 7.11 11.57 -15.05
CA VAL A 47 8.56 11.63 -15.30
C VAL A 47 8.82 11.96 -16.77
N ILE A 48 8.14 11.28 -17.69
CA ILE A 48 8.23 11.52 -19.14
C ILE A 48 7.78 12.95 -19.46
N TRP A 49 6.69 13.42 -18.86
CA TRP A 49 6.21 14.78 -19.08
C TRP A 49 7.25 15.85 -18.67
N PHE A 50 7.94 15.67 -17.54
CA PHE A 50 9.02 16.57 -17.11
C PHE A 50 10.23 16.46 -18.03
N LEU A 51 10.62 15.24 -18.45
CA LEU A 51 11.72 15.03 -19.40
C LEU A 51 11.49 15.75 -20.75
N LEU A 52 10.25 15.69 -21.26
CA LEU A 52 9.89 16.32 -22.53
C LEU A 52 9.79 17.85 -22.45
N ARG A 53 9.79 18.42 -21.25
CA ARG A 53 9.72 19.87 -21.01
C ARG A 53 11.06 20.51 -20.62
N GLN A 54 12.14 19.73 -20.64
CA GLN A 54 13.47 20.31 -20.49
C GLN A 54 13.80 21.16 -21.71
N ASP A 55 14.32 22.36 -21.47
CA ASP A 55 14.73 23.28 -22.56
C ASP A 55 15.95 22.77 -23.32
N GLU A 56 16.77 21.93 -22.69
CA GLU A 56 17.96 21.33 -23.31
C GLU A 56 17.61 20.02 -24.01
N PRO A 57 18.20 19.76 -25.20
CA PRO A 57 18.02 18.50 -25.91
C PRO A 57 18.52 17.31 -25.05
N ILE A 58 17.79 16.20 -25.09
CA ILE A 58 18.16 14.99 -24.36
C ILE A 58 19.55 14.52 -24.80
N ASN A 59 20.51 14.61 -23.89
CA ASN A 59 21.84 14.05 -24.06
C ASN A 59 21.90 12.63 -23.50
N TRP A 60 22.05 11.64 -24.38
CA TRP A 60 22.06 10.23 -23.96
C TRP A 60 23.23 9.88 -23.03
N GLY A 61 24.35 10.66 -23.06
CA GLY A 61 25.47 10.48 -22.12
C GLY A 61 25.14 10.87 -20.68
N THR A 62 24.20 11.77 -20.47
CA THR A 62 23.77 12.28 -19.15
C THR A 62 22.31 11.94 -18.84
N PHE A 63 21.68 11.11 -19.67
CA PHE A 63 20.26 10.75 -19.52
C PHE A 63 19.94 10.13 -18.17
N GLY A 64 20.81 9.24 -17.66
CA GLY A 64 20.65 8.63 -16.35
C GLY A 64 20.62 9.64 -15.21
N ASP A 65 21.51 10.63 -15.26
CA ASP A 65 21.59 11.70 -14.27
C ASP A 65 20.35 12.61 -14.33
N ALA A 66 19.90 12.92 -15.55
CA ALA A 66 18.68 13.71 -15.75
C ALA A 66 17.45 12.99 -15.18
N VAL A 67 17.29 11.69 -15.45
CA VAL A 67 16.20 10.86 -14.88
C VAL A 67 16.29 10.84 -13.36
N THR A 68 17.48 10.61 -12.80
CA THR A 68 17.68 10.57 -11.34
C THR A 68 17.30 11.89 -10.69
N THR A 69 17.71 13.03 -11.28
CA THR A 69 17.36 14.36 -10.80
C THR A 69 15.86 14.61 -10.83
N ILE A 70 15.17 14.21 -11.90
CA ILE A 70 13.72 14.36 -12.03
C ILE A 70 12.99 13.48 -11.02
N VAL A 71 13.38 12.22 -10.87
CA VAL A 71 12.72 11.27 -9.96
C VAL A 71 12.94 11.65 -8.50
N SER A 72 14.09 12.22 -8.12
CA SER A 72 14.36 12.68 -6.74
C SER A 72 13.80 14.07 -6.44
N ASN A 73 13.23 14.78 -7.42
CA ASN A 73 12.56 16.06 -7.19
C ASN A 73 11.20 15.86 -6.50
N GLY A 74 10.95 16.60 -5.41
CA GLY A 74 9.78 16.44 -4.56
C GLY A 74 8.45 16.75 -5.25
N LEU A 75 8.42 17.73 -6.17
CA LEU A 75 7.21 18.03 -6.95
C LEU A 75 6.90 16.87 -7.92
N THR A 76 7.89 16.41 -8.66
CA THR A 76 7.75 15.31 -9.62
C THR A 76 7.29 14.03 -8.91
N MET A 77 7.94 13.70 -7.80
CA MET A 77 7.59 12.52 -7.02
C MET A 77 6.16 12.59 -6.47
N SER A 78 5.78 13.75 -5.93
CA SER A 78 4.42 13.95 -5.41
C SER A 78 3.37 13.79 -6.51
N LEU A 79 3.59 14.38 -7.66
CA LEU A 79 2.70 14.23 -8.81
C LEU A 79 2.66 12.79 -9.31
N SER A 80 3.80 12.10 -9.36
CA SER A 80 3.88 10.69 -9.78
C SER A 80 3.05 9.79 -8.86
N VAL A 81 3.15 9.98 -7.54
CA VAL A 81 2.35 9.22 -6.56
C VAL A 81 0.86 9.49 -6.75
N VAL A 82 0.46 10.76 -6.89
CA VAL A 82 -0.94 11.14 -7.07
C VAL A 82 -1.51 10.59 -8.38
N THR A 83 -0.74 10.62 -9.48
CA THR A 83 -1.19 10.09 -10.80
C THR A 83 -1.17 8.58 -10.87
N GLY A 84 -0.38 7.89 -10.05
CA GLY A 84 -0.41 6.44 -9.92
C GLY A 84 -1.72 5.91 -9.32
N LEU A 85 -2.35 6.66 -8.43
CA LEU A 85 -3.58 6.24 -7.74
C LEU A 85 -4.75 5.95 -8.71
N PRO A 86 -5.17 6.84 -9.63
CA PRO A 86 -6.26 6.54 -10.55
C PRO A 86 -5.95 5.35 -11.47
N ALA A 87 -4.71 5.15 -11.87
CA ALA A 87 -4.31 4.00 -12.67
C ALA A 87 -4.52 2.68 -11.89
N VAL A 88 -4.08 2.62 -10.63
CA VAL A 88 -4.31 1.47 -9.74
C VAL A 88 -5.80 1.23 -9.53
N LEU A 89 -6.58 2.27 -9.24
CA LEU A 89 -8.03 2.15 -9.05
C LEU A 89 -8.72 1.60 -10.31
N ALA A 90 -8.33 2.06 -11.49
CA ALA A 90 -8.91 1.60 -12.76
C ALA A 90 -8.64 0.10 -12.99
N VAL A 91 -7.40 -0.36 -12.80
CA VAL A 91 -7.05 -1.78 -12.98
C VAL A 91 -7.72 -2.66 -11.93
N LEU A 92 -7.72 -2.24 -10.66
CA LEU A 92 -8.44 -2.96 -9.59
C LEU A 92 -9.92 -3.06 -9.88
N TRP A 93 -10.53 -1.97 -10.36
CA TRP A 93 -11.93 -1.95 -10.72
C TRP A 93 -12.24 -2.98 -11.81
N VAL A 94 -11.43 -3.02 -12.88
CA VAL A 94 -11.58 -3.99 -13.97
C VAL A 94 -11.45 -5.43 -13.45
N ALA A 95 -10.38 -5.71 -12.69
CA ALA A 95 -10.10 -7.04 -12.14
C ALA A 95 -11.26 -7.55 -11.27
N ILE A 96 -11.80 -6.69 -10.42
CA ILE A 96 -12.90 -7.02 -9.49
C ILE A 96 -14.23 -7.17 -10.25
N ARG A 97 -14.50 -6.32 -11.26
CA ARG A 97 -15.70 -6.40 -12.09
C ARG A 97 -15.78 -7.68 -12.90
N ILE A 98 -14.65 -8.19 -13.40
CA ILE A 98 -14.57 -9.50 -14.09
C ILE A 98 -15.05 -10.62 -13.16
N LYS A 99 -14.74 -10.54 -11.86
CA LYS A 99 -15.24 -11.48 -10.83
C LYS A 99 -16.71 -11.25 -10.45
N ARG A 100 -17.37 -10.21 -10.97
CA ARG A 100 -18.74 -9.82 -10.60
C ARG A 100 -18.88 -9.60 -9.08
N ALA A 101 -17.84 -9.08 -8.43
CA ALA A 101 -17.84 -8.75 -7.03
C ALA A 101 -18.03 -7.24 -6.82
N GLY A 102 -18.50 -6.85 -5.64
CA GLY A 102 -18.56 -5.45 -5.23
C GLY A 102 -17.15 -4.95 -4.93
N PHE A 103 -16.78 -3.76 -5.44
CA PHE A 103 -15.44 -3.18 -5.26
C PHE A 103 -15.08 -3.00 -3.78
N ALA A 104 -15.97 -2.35 -3.01
CA ALA A 104 -15.76 -2.12 -1.59
C ALA A 104 -15.71 -3.43 -0.77
N ASP A 105 -16.56 -4.41 -1.12
CA ASP A 105 -16.59 -5.70 -0.44
C ASP A 105 -15.33 -6.52 -0.72
N TYR A 106 -14.87 -6.54 -1.99
CA TYR A 106 -13.67 -7.26 -2.37
C TYR A 106 -12.45 -6.74 -1.66
N LEU A 107 -12.28 -5.41 -1.64
CA LEU A 107 -11.16 -4.73 -1.00
C LEU A 107 -11.35 -4.55 0.52
N ALA A 108 -12.47 -5.02 1.08
CA ALA A 108 -12.86 -4.83 2.48
C ALA A 108 -12.74 -3.37 2.96
N LEU A 109 -13.33 -2.46 2.18
CA LEU A 109 -13.48 -1.05 2.56
C LEU A 109 -14.61 -0.92 3.59
N ARG A 110 -14.39 -1.43 4.78
CA ARG A 110 -15.35 -1.53 5.88
C ARG A 110 -14.93 -0.64 7.04
N SER A 111 -15.91 -0.20 7.82
CA SER A 111 -15.64 0.46 9.11
C SER A 111 -14.87 -0.46 10.06
N PHE A 112 -14.18 0.12 11.00
CA PHE A 112 -13.41 -0.57 12.04
C PHE A 112 -13.78 0.00 13.43
N SER A 113 -13.49 -0.78 14.49
CA SER A 113 -13.73 -0.31 15.86
C SER A 113 -12.60 0.63 16.33
N TRP A 114 -12.92 1.56 17.20
CA TRP A 114 -11.95 2.42 17.88
C TRP A 114 -10.90 1.62 18.66
N ALA A 115 -11.28 0.46 19.19
CA ALA A 115 -10.34 -0.44 19.84
C ALA A 115 -9.27 -0.97 18.86
N ASN A 116 -9.68 -1.36 17.64
CA ASN A 116 -8.71 -1.79 16.61
C ASN A 116 -7.79 -0.64 16.18
N LEU A 117 -8.29 0.59 16.10
CA LEU A 117 -7.46 1.76 15.81
C LEU A 117 -6.44 2.01 16.94
N ALA A 118 -6.90 2.02 18.18
CA ALA A 118 -6.02 2.23 19.34
C ALA A 118 -4.92 1.15 19.44
N ILE A 119 -5.30 -0.12 19.29
CA ILE A 119 -4.34 -1.23 19.24
C ILE A 119 -3.34 -1.04 18.09
N GLY A 120 -3.83 -0.66 16.90
CA GLY A 120 -2.98 -0.43 15.73
C GLY A 120 -1.99 0.71 15.95
N VAL A 121 -2.43 1.85 16.48
CA VAL A 121 -1.58 3.01 16.79
C VAL A 121 -0.51 2.64 17.83
N VAL A 122 -0.90 1.99 18.92
CA VAL A 122 0.05 1.58 19.97
C VAL A 122 1.06 0.56 19.44
N ALA A 123 0.60 -0.46 18.70
CA ALA A 123 1.48 -1.48 18.13
C ALA A 123 2.46 -0.88 17.11
N LEU A 124 2.00 0.03 16.25
CA LEU A 124 2.84 0.73 15.28
C LEU A 124 3.87 1.61 15.99
N PHE A 125 3.45 2.38 17.00
CA PHE A 125 4.36 3.21 17.78
C PHE A 125 5.45 2.36 18.47
N VAL A 126 5.07 1.28 19.13
CA VAL A 126 6.03 0.36 19.78
C VAL A 126 6.99 -0.25 18.77
N LEU A 127 6.49 -0.64 17.59
CA LEU A 127 7.32 -1.22 16.52
C LEU A 127 8.35 -0.21 16.01
N VAL A 128 7.93 1.01 15.68
CA VAL A 128 8.80 2.07 15.15
C VAL A 128 9.83 2.50 16.23
N MET A 129 9.39 2.68 17.47
CA MET A 129 10.31 2.98 18.58
C MET A 129 11.31 1.86 18.86
N GLY A 130 10.89 0.60 18.67
CA GLY A 130 11.77 -0.56 18.78
C GLY A 130 12.86 -0.55 17.70
N TRP A 131 12.50 -0.24 16.45
CA TRP A 131 13.46 -0.11 15.35
C TRP A 131 14.40 1.08 15.55
N ASP A 132 13.89 2.24 16.01
CA ASP A 132 14.70 3.41 16.32
C ASP A 132 15.71 3.11 17.45
N ALA A 133 15.28 2.45 18.52
CA ALA A 133 16.17 2.00 19.58
C ALA A 133 17.25 1.02 19.08
N LEU A 134 16.87 0.06 18.23
CA LEU A 134 17.79 -0.90 17.61
C LEU A 134 18.81 -0.17 16.70
N SER A 135 18.38 0.82 15.94
CA SER A 135 19.23 1.65 15.08
C SER A 135 20.31 2.35 15.90
N ARG A 136 19.92 3.00 17.00
CA ARG A 136 20.87 3.65 17.92
C ARG A 136 21.85 2.66 18.56
N MET A 137 21.34 1.50 19.01
CA MET A 137 22.19 0.46 19.64
C MET A 137 23.21 -0.14 18.66
N THR A 138 22.89 -0.17 17.37
CA THR A 138 23.75 -0.72 16.31
C THR A 138 24.61 0.36 15.62
N GLY A 139 24.56 1.61 16.08
CA GLY A 139 25.30 2.73 15.50
C GLY A 139 24.85 3.09 14.07
N ARG A 140 23.59 2.78 13.75
CA ARG A 140 22.99 3.11 12.45
C ARG A 140 22.18 4.38 12.62
N GLU A 141 22.75 5.51 12.24
CA GLU A 141 22.03 6.78 12.27
C GLU A 141 20.92 6.80 11.20
N VAL A 142 19.79 7.38 11.58
CA VAL A 142 18.71 7.69 10.66
C VAL A 142 19.08 8.98 9.95
N GLU A 143 19.71 8.85 8.78
CA GLU A 143 19.99 10.02 7.94
C GLU A 143 18.73 10.39 7.14
N PRO A 144 18.53 11.70 6.84
CA PRO A 144 17.41 12.14 5.99
C PRO A 144 17.42 11.48 4.62
N GLY A 145 18.60 11.15 4.09
CA GLY A 145 18.82 10.43 2.83
C GLY A 145 17.95 10.94 1.68
N PHE A 146 17.46 10.03 0.89
CA PHE A 146 16.56 10.31 -0.24
C PHE A 146 15.33 11.17 0.16
N MET A 147 14.71 10.93 1.31
CA MET A 147 13.57 11.74 1.77
C MET A 147 13.95 13.17 2.13
N GLY A 148 15.18 13.40 2.59
CA GLY A 148 15.71 14.75 2.82
C GLY A 148 15.82 15.55 1.53
N ASP A 149 16.32 14.95 0.45
CA ASP A 149 16.43 15.58 -0.87
C ASP A 149 15.04 15.89 -1.46
N VAL A 150 14.12 14.94 -1.37
CA VAL A 150 12.72 15.09 -1.81
C VAL A 150 12.05 16.23 -1.04
N LEU A 151 12.24 16.31 0.29
CA LEU A 151 11.68 17.38 1.12
C LEU A 151 12.28 18.75 0.77
N LYS A 152 13.60 18.82 0.57
CA LYS A 152 14.31 20.05 0.21
C LYS A 152 13.83 20.63 -1.13
N THR A 153 13.71 19.77 -2.15
CA THR A 153 13.23 20.19 -3.48
C THR A 153 11.75 20.54 -3.47
N ALA A 154 10.90 19.79 -2.72
CA ALA A 154 9.48 20.14 -2.56
C ALA A 154 9.29 21.51 -1.88
N ARG A 155 10.16 21.87 -0.91
CA ARG A 155 10.15 23.22 -0.29
C ARG A 155 10.54 24.29 -1.30
N ALA A 156 11.59 24.07 -2.08
CA ALA A 156 12.05 25.01 -3.11
C ALA A 156 10.98 25.29 -4.17
N ASP A 157 10.21 24.27 -4.53
CA ASP A 157 9.13 24.34 -5.50
C ASP A 157 7.77 24.80 -4.91
N ASN A 158 7.72 25.18 -3.61
CA ASN A 158 6.49 25.47 -2.87
C ASN A 158 5.44 24.33 -2.92
N ALA A 159 5.90 23.09 -3.07
CA ALA A 159 5.10 21.88 -3.24
C ALA A 159 5.01 20.99 -1.99
N LEU A 160 5.45 21.48 -0.82
CA LEU A 160 5.46 20.71 0.43
C LEU A 160 4.06 20.19 0.80
N TRP A 161 3.01 20.99 0.59
CA TRP A 161 1.63 20.58 0.83
C TRP A 161 1.21 19.39 -0.05
N LEU A 162 1.67 19.38 -1.32
CA LEU A 162 1.41 18.30 -2.26
C LEU A 162 2.16 17.02 -1.85
N LEU A 163 3.41 17.17 -1.38
CA LEU A 163 4.19 16.07 -0.86
C LEU A 163 3.49 15.40 0.34
N VAL A 164 2.97 16.19 1.28
CA VAL A 164 2.22 15.65 2.43
C VAL A 164 0.97 14.89 1.95
N ILE A 165 0.20 15.44 1.02
CA ILE A 165 -0.97 14.75 0.44
C ILE A 165 -0.53 13.47 -0.28
N ALA A 166 0.51 13.53 -1.09
CA ALA A 166 1.02 12.38 -1.84
C ALA A 166 1.44 11.24 -0.89
N PHE A 167 2.29 11.53 0.08
CA PHE A 167 2.88 10.50 0.94
C PHE A 167 2.00 10.06 2.11
N CYS A 168 1.17 10.97 2.66
CA CYS A 168 0.34 10.62 3.82
C CYS A 168 -1.07 10.18 3.44
N VAL A 169 -1.51 10.41 2.18
CA VAL A 169 -2.87 10.07 1.75
C VAL A 169 -2.86 9.20 0.48
N ALA A 170 -2.30 9.71 -0.64
CA ALA A 170 -2.40 9.02 -1.93
C ALA A 170 -1.59 7.72 -1.96
N ALA A 171 -0.35 7.71 -1.46
CA ALA A 171 0.47 6.50 -1.37
C ALA A 171 -0.18 5.44 -0.47
N PRO A 172 -0.57 5.73 0.80
CA PRO A 172 -1.26 4.77 1.64
C PRO A 172 -2.54 4.20 1.01
N ILE A 173 -3.36 5.01 0.35
CA ILE A 173 -4.55 4.52 -0.35
C ILE A 173 -4.15 3.54 -1.46
N THR A 174 -3.21 3.93 -2.33
CA THR A 174 -2.75 3.12 -3.45
C THR A 174 -2.20 1.78 -2.99
N GLU A 175 -1.29 1.84 -2.03
CA GLU A 175 -0.52 0.68 -1.57
C GLU A 175 -1.36 -0.27 -0.71
N GLU A 176 -2.22 0.23 0.17
CA GLU A 176 -3.07 -0.62 0.99
C GLU A 176 -4.22 -1.25 0.20
N LEU A 177 -4.81 -0.53 -0.77
CA LEU A 177 -5.79 -1.13 -1.68
C LEU A 177 -5.17 -2.26 -2.49
N PHE A 178 -3.93 -2.08 -2.93
CA PHE A 178 -3.18 -3.09 -3.66
C PHE A 178 -2.78 -4.26 -2.76
N ALA A 179 -1.99 -4.00 -1.69
CA ALA A 179 -1.39 -5.05 -0.87
C ALA A 179 -2.40 -5.72 0.06
N ARG A 180 -3.19 -4.95 0.84
CA ARG A 180 -4.10 -5.46 1.89
C ARG A 180 -5.53 -5.63 1.39
N GLY A 181 -5.94 -4.83 0.41
CA GLY A 181 -7.23 -4.98 -0.25
C GLY A 181 -7.24 -6.15 -1.23
N PHE A 182 -6.35 -6.13 -2.22
CA PHE A 182 -6.38 -7.05 -3.35
C PHE A 182 -5.50 -8.29 -3.17
N LEU A 183 -4.19 -8.13 -2.98
CA LEU A 183 -3.27 -9.26 -2.91
C LEU A 183 -3.57 -10.15 -1.71
N TYR A 184 -3.63 -9.57 -0.51
CA TYR A 184 -3.95 -10.30 0.71
C TYR A 184 -5.29 -11.06 0.56
N ARG A 185 -6.35 -10.40 0.02
CA ARG A 185 -7.67 -11.02 -0.13
C ARG A 185 -7.61 -12.29 -0.96
N GLY A 186 -7.01 -12.23 -2.14
CA GLY A 186 -6.99 -13.38 -3.04
C GLY A 186 -6.03 -14.48 -2.59
N TRP A 187 -4.90 -14.12 -2.00
CA TRP A 187 -3.92 -15.10 -1.50
C TRP A 187 -4.37 -15.78 -0.22
N SER A 188 -5.08 -15.10 0.67
CA SER A 188 -5.62 -15.71 1.89
C SER A 188 -6.69 -16.79 1.60
N GLU A 189 -7.38 -16.68 0.47
CA GLU A 189 -8.36 -17.67 -0.03
C GLU A 189 -7.71 -18.76 -0.90
N SER A 190 -6.40 -18.88 -0.88
CA SER A 190 -5.61 -19.86 -1.62
C SER A 190 -4.87 -20.83 -0.68
N PHE A 191 -3.98 -21.65 -1.24
CA PHE A 191 -3.12 -22.55 -0.47
C PHE A 191 -2.17 -21.80 0.51
N LEU A 192 -1.90 -20.50 0.28
CA LEU A 192 -1.10 -19.69 1.19
C LEU A 192 -1.77 -19.42 2.53
N ARG A 193 -3.11 -19.48 2.57
CA ARG A 193 -3.90 -19.13 3.75
C ARG A 193 -3.52 -17.73 4.28
N VAL A 194 -4.01 -17.39 5.46
CA VAL A 194 -3.80 -16.07 6.07
C VAL A 194 -2.31 -15.76 6.34
N PRO A 195 -1.53 -16.64 6.99
CA PRO A 195 -0.12 -16.33 7.28
C PRO A 195 0.71 -16.11 6.03
N GLY A 196 0.59 -17.00 5.04
CA GLY A 196 1.34 -16.86 3.79
C GLY A 196 0.94 -15.61 2.99
N ALA A 197 -0.34 -15.26 3.00
CA ALA A 197 -0.82 -14.04 2.35
C ALA A 197 -0.27 -12.76 3.01
N ILE A 198 -0.21 -12.72 4.36
CA ILE A 198 0.39 -11.61 5.10
C ILE A 198 1.88 -11.48 4.73
N ILE A 199 2.64 -12.56 4.82
CA ILE A 199 4.09 -12.53 4.55
C ILE A 199 4.37 -12.14 3.10
N LEU A 200 3.70 -12.79 2.13
CA LEU A 200 3.97 -12.53 0.71
C LEU A 200 3.57 -11.11 0.28
N SER A 201 2.41 -10.60 0.75
CA SER A 201 2.00 -9.23 0.45
C SER A 201 2.91 -8.19 1.10
N SER A 202 3.45 -8.49 2.30
CA SER A 202 4.43 -7.63 2.98
C SER A 202 5.78 -7.63 2.26
N LEU A 203 6.25 -8.79 1.80
CA LEU A 203 7.50 -8.89 1.01
C LEU A 203 7.40 -8.10 -0.30
N LEU A 204 6.29 -8.23 -1.04
CA LEU A 204 6.09 -7.47 -2.27
C LEU A 204 6.02 -5.97 -1.99
N TRP A 205 5.30 -5.57 -0.95
CA TRP A 205 5.22 -4.17 -0.54
C TRP A 205 6.59 -3.62 -0.13
N THR A 206 7.38 -4.37 0.63
CA THR A 206 8.77 -4.03 0.96
C THR A 206 9.64 -3.89 -0.29
N GLY A 207 9.45 -4.76 -1.28
CA GLY A 207 10.15 -4.69 -2.57
C GLY A 207 9.85 -3.43 -3.39
N MET A 208 8.78 -2.70 -3.06
CA MET A 208 8.49 -1.38 -3.67
C MET A 208 9.29 -0.23 -3.00
N HIS A 209 10.05 -0.52 -1.94
CA HIS A 209 10.79 0.44 -1.13
C HIS A 209 12.31 0.26 -1.24
N LEU A 210 12.82 -0.20 -2.39
CA LEU A 210 14.25 -0.47 -2.63
C LEU A 210 15.15 0.76 -2.55
N GLN A 211 14.61 1.96 -2.41
CA GLN A 211 15.37 3.19 -2.10
C GLN A 211 15.98 3.16 -0.70
N TYR A 212 15.48 2.32 0.21
CA TYR A 212 16.06 2.13 1.54
C TYR A 212 17.13 1.04 1.52
N ASN A 213 18.12 1.14 2.43
CA ASN A 213 19.08 0.07 2.62
C ASN A 213 18.41 -1.19 3.25
N TRP A 214 19.08 -2.33 3.16
CA TRP A 214 18.53 -3.62 3.61
C TRP A 214 18.07 -3.64 5.08
N TYR A 215 18.68 -2.84 5.95
CA TYR A 215 18.32 -2.77 7.36
C TYR A 215 16.95 -2.08 7.55
N PHE A 216 16.75 -0.93 6.91
CA PHE A 216 15.47 -0.24 6.94
C PHE A 216 14.38 -0.95 6.12
N LEU A 217 14.74 -1.76 5.14
CA LEU A 217 13.80 -2.70 4.51
C LEU A 217 13.25 -3.72 5.51
N GLY A 218 14.04 -4.10 6.55
CA GLY A 218 13.56 -4.91 7.67
C GLY A 218 12.47 -4.23 8.49
N GLU A 219 12.60 -2.93 8.73
CA GLU A 219 11.56 -2.11 9.38
C GLU A 219 10.30 -2.04 8.53
N VAL A 220 10.44 -1.69 7.25
CA VAL A 220 9.31 -1.64 6.30
C VAL A 220 8.60 -3.00 6.25
N PHE A 221 9.33 -4.11 6.17
CA PHE A 221 8.74 -5.44 6.21
C PHE A 221 7.95 -5.71 7.49
N SER A 222 8.50 -5.31 8.65
CA SER A 222 7.86 -5.49 9.95
C SER A 222 6.56 -4.69 10.06
N ILE A 223 6.56 -3.44 9.57
CA ILE A 223 5.35 -2.62 9.45
C ILE A 223 4.35 -3.30 8.50
N GLY A 224 4.85 -3.84 7.39
CA GLY A 224 4.06 -4.60 6.43
C GLY A 224 3.31 -5.77 7.06
N VAL A 225 4.00 -6.56 7.87
CA VAL A 225 3.41 -7.71 8.59
C VAL A 225 2.38 -7.24 9.63
N LEU A 226 2.66 -6.18 10.38
CA LEU A 226 1.74 -5.60 11.33
C LEU A 226 0.45 -5.13 10.65
N LEU A 227 0.56 -4.36 9.56
CA LEU A 227 -0.62 -3.92 8.79
C LEU A 227 -1.40 -5.10 8.21
N GLY A 228 -0.71 -6.13 7.70
CA GLY A 228 -1.36 -7.36 7.22
C GLY A 228 -2.11 -8.10 8.32
N TYR A 229 -1.54 -8.20 9.51
CA TYR A 229 -2.21 -8.77 10.68
C TYR A 229 -3.44 -7.95 11.10
N LEU A 230 -3.32 -6.63 11.17
CA LEU A 230 -4.42 -5.73 11.52
C LEU A 230 -5.53 -5.76 10.46
N ARG A 231 -5.17 -5.88 9.18
CA ARG A 231 -6.14 -6.13 8.10
C ARG A 231 -6.92 -7.43 8.32
N HIS A 232 -6.24 -8.51 8.69
CA HIS A 232 -6.89 -9.79 9.01
C HIS A 232 -7.83 -9.65 10.21
N ARG A 233 -7.32 -9.11 11.32
CA ARG A 233 -8.04 -8.96 12.58
C ARG A 233 -9.29 -8.08 12.47
N SER A 234 -9.18 -6.94 11.78
CA SER A 234 -10.26 -5.95 11.69
C SER A 234 -11.19 -6.18 10.50
N ASN A 235 -10.77 -6.98 9.53
CA ASN A 235 -11.40 -7.09 8.21
C ASN A 235 -11.66 -5.71 7.55
N SER A 236 -10.75 -4.74 7.76
CA SER A 236 -10.86 -3.38 7.24
C SER A 236 -9.55 -2.91 6.61
N THR A 237 -9.59 -2.57 5.32
CA THR A 237 -8.49 -1.91 4.63
C THR A 237 -8.43 -0.41 4.99
N TRP A 238 -9.55 0.22 5.36
CA TRP A 238 -9.52 1.59 5.85
C TRP A 238 -8.65 1.76 7.09
N LEU A 239 -8.68 0.79 8.01
CA LEU A 239 -7.82 0.82 9.19
C LEU A 239 -6.34 0.87 8.80
N THR A 240 -5.92 0.01 7.86
CA THR A 240 -4.51 -0.03 7.44
C THR A 240 -4.09 1.20 6.65
N ILE A 241 -4.98 1.77 5.83
CA ILE A 241 -4.75 3.05 5.14
C ILE A 241 -4.47 4.17 6.17
N ILE A 242 -5.29 4.29 7.21
CA ILE A 242 -5.12 5.32 8.23
C ILE A 242 -3.82 5.12 9.01
N LEU A 243 -3.53 3.90 9.44
CA LEU A 243 -2.31 3.59 10.20
C LEU A 243 -1.05 3.82 9.35
N HIS A 244 -1.08 3.43 8.08
CA HIS A 244 0.01 3.70 7.13
C HIS A 244 0.20 5.21 6.91
N GLY A 245 -0.89 5.97 6.70
CA GLY A 245 -0.83 7.42 6.58
C GLY A 245 -0.25 8.10 7.83
N LEU A 246 -0.61 7.63 9.03
CA LEU A 246 -0.02 8.12 10.28
C LEU A 246 1.47 7.79 10.39
N ASN A 247 1.89 6.59 9.96
CA ASN A 247 3.31 6.21 9.91
C ASN A 247 4.10 7.16 8.98
N ASN A 248 3.59 7.39 7.79
CA ASN A 248 4.23 8.27 6.82
C ASN A 248 4.27 9.73 7.29
N LEU A 249 3.21 10.19 7.97
CA LEU A 249 3.22 11.52 8.59
C LEU A 249 4.32 11.62 9.66
N GLY A 250 4.47 10.59 10.50
CA GLY A 250 5.57 10.50 11.47
C GLY A 250 6.95 10.59 10.81
N ALA A 251 7.16 9.85 9.71
CA ALA A 251 8.41 9.87 8.94
C ALA A 251 8.67 11.24 8.30
N VAL A 252 7.66 11.89 7.74
CA VAL A 252 7.79 13.27 7.19
C VAL A 252 8.15 14.26 8.28
N VAL A 253 7.50 14.21 9.45
CA VAL A 253 7.84 15.08 10.59
C VAL A 253 9.25 14.83 11.08
N GLN A 254 9.67 13.58 11.22
CA GLN A 254 11.04 13.21 11.60
C GLN A 254 12.07 13.78 10.61
N THR A 255 11.83 13.63 9.30
CA THR A 255 12.71 14.18 8.26
C THR A 255 12.78 15.70 8.35
N ILE A 256 11.66 16.39 8.59
CA ILE A 256 11.64 17.84 8.78
C ILE A 256 12.53 18.26 9.97
N LEU A 257 12.42 17.57 11.10
CA LEU A 257 13.21 17.87 12.29
C LEU A 257 14.69 17.65 12.06
N LEU A 258 15.08 16.54 11.42
CA LEU A 258 16.47 16.22 11.10
C LEU A 258 17.10 17.19 10.08
N THR A 259 16.30 17.80 9.19
CA THR A 259 16.78 18.76 8.18
C THR A 259 16.74 20.20 8.65
N SER A 260 16.18 20.48 9.82
CA SER A 260 16.08 21.82 10.41
C SER A 260 17.13 22.09 11.49
N SER A 261 17.82 21.04 11.94
CA SER A 261 18.95 21.09 12.86
C SER A 261 20.26 21.23 12.11
#